data_f964dd20ad3218e077b884cf89105e3d
#
_entry.id   f964dd20ad3218e077b884cf89105e3d
#
_cell.length_a   1.000
_cell.length_b   1.000
_cell.length_c   1.000
_cell.angle_alpha   90.00
_cell.angle_beta   90.00
_cell.angle_gamma   90.00
#
_symmetry.space_group_name_H-M   'P 1'
#
loop_
_entity.id
_entity.type
_entity.pdbx_description
1 polymer ?
#
loop_
_entity_poly.entity_id
_entity_poly.type
_entity_poly.pdbx_seq_one_letter_code
_entity_poly.pdbx_strand_id
1 'polypeptide(L)'
;VPPPVPPAGLEDDDHFTGQPLGFGPRVPTTVVSPWTVGGFVDSTVYDHTSVLRLLERWTGVVEPNISRWRREVAGDLTGAFDFRHAGRPPRLSRPGPVPSPIARWHPQAPEQQAMPATEPGTRPARALPYQPSVSALVQDGLLALTLRNEGRASAHFAIYPYAGELIEPAHHDVSGEHSVRLPIPTGSYRVSVQGPNRAWWELRGKLSGANLDVRTRFVRSGLELTVVNAGTKPMTVRLASKRYAPTTRVVQVAAGRSAVLAWPTERGWYDVEVTTDADPAFHRGLTGRVENGRPGVTG
;
A
#
# COMPACT_ATOMS: atom_id res chain seq x y z
N VAL A 1 -4.55 -3.81 -6.82
CA VAL A 1 -4.18 -4.17 -5.44
C VAL A 1 -4.96 -5.41 -5.08
N PRO A 2 -4.35 -6.57 -4.84
CA PRO A 2 -5.07 -7.71 -4.34
C PRO A 2 -5.69 -7.38 -2.97
N PRO A 3 -6.84 -7.99 -2.68
CA PRO A 3 -7.48 -7.80 -1.38
C PRO A 3 -6.65 -8.42 -0.26
N PRO A 4 -6.77 -7.95 0.98
CA PRO A 4 -6.22 -8.62 2.14
C PRO A 4 -6.70 -10.07 2.23
N VAL A 5 -5.77 -10.94 2.65
CA VAL A 5 -5.99 -12.36 2.90
C VAL A 5 -5.48 -12.65 4.31
N PRO A 6 -6.20 -13.43 5.14
CA PRO A 6 -5.72 -13.80 6.46
C PRO A 6 -4.33 -14.44 6.40
N PRO A 7 -3.40 -14.06 7.28
CA PRO A 7 -2.10 -14.71 7.36
C PRO A 7 -2.22 -16.20 7.66
N ALA A 8 -1.28 -16.99 7.15
CA ALA A 8 -1.23 -18.42 7.43
C ALA A 8 -1.11 -18.68 8.94
N GLY A 9 -1.82 -19.68 9.43
CA GLY A 9 -1.83 -20.07 10.85
C GLY A 9 -2.80 -19.25 11.72
N LEU A 10 -3.57 -18.34 11.16
CA LEU A 10 -4.67 -17.70 11.85
C LEU A 10 -5.90 -18.60 11.76
N GLU A 11 -6.21 -19.30 12.86
CA GLU A 11 -7.43 -20.13 12.99
C GLU A 11 -8.56 -19.24 13.49
N ASP A 12 -9.40 -18.78 12.58
CA ASP A 12 -10.65 -18.08 12.89
C ASP A 12 -11.71 -18.32 11.82
N ASP A 13 -12.85 -17.62 11.95
CA ASP A 13 -14.01 -17.75 11.05
C ASP A 13 -13.75 -17.28 9.60
N ASP A 14 -12.56 -16.79 9.28
CA ASP A 14 -12.17 -16.34 7.94
C ASP A 14 -11.51 -17.43 7.09
N HIS A 15 -11.73 -18.70 7.43
CA HIS A 15 -11.32 -19.86 6.64
C HIS A 15 -12.53 -20.69 6.23
N PHE A 16 -12.54 -21.18 5.01
CA PHE A 16 -13.52 -22.13 4.50
C PHE A 16 -12.81 -23.37 3.96
N THR A 17 -13.14 -24.54 4.51
CA THR A 17 -12.47 -25.82 4.14
C THR A 17 -10.93 -25.76 4.20
N GLY A 18 -10.39 -25.04 5.19
CA GLY A 18 -8.94 -24.86 5.38
C GLY A 18 -8.29 -23.83 4.43
N GLN A 19 -9.07 -23.16 3.59
CA GLN A 19 -8.59 -22.09 2.71
C GLN A 19 -8.94 -20.71 3.30
N PRO A 20 -8.01 -19.75 3.28
CA PRO A 20 -8.30 -18.42 3.78
C PRO A 20 -9.32 -17.69 2.91
N LEU A 21 -10.33 -17.10 3.55
CA LEU A 21 -11.30 -16.22 2.90
C LEU A 21 -10.87 -14.77 3.05
N GLY A 22 -10.17 -14.25 2.05
CA GLY A 22 -9.83 -12.83 1.98
C GLY A 22 -11.04 -11.93 1.71
N PHE A 23 -10.79 -10.63 1.55
CA PHE A 23 -11.86 -9.64 1.29
C PHE A 23 -12.49 -9.77 -0.11
N GLY A 24 -11.93 -10.59 -0.99
CA GLY A 24 -12.45 -10.78 -2.35
C GLY A 24 -12.23 -9.57 -3.27
N PRO A 25 -12.88 -9.55 -4.43
CA PRO A 25 -12.74 -8.48 -5.41
C PRO A 25 -13.30 -7.16 -4.86
N ARG A 26 -12.74 -6.05 -5.32
CA ARG A 26 -13.20 -4.72 -4.91
C ARG A 26 -14.62 -4.45 -5.43
N VAL A 27 -15.44 -3.94 -4.53
CA VAL A 27 -16.80 -3.48 -4.83
C VAL A 27 -16.82 -1.95 -4.73
N PRO A 28 -17.37 -1.23 -5.73
CA PRO A 28 -17.53 0.21 -5.64
C PRO A 28 -18.49 0.57 -4.50
N THR A 29 -18.08 1.50 -3.64
CA THR A 29 -18.90 2.00 -2.54
C THR A 29 -18.91 3.53 -2.58
N THR A 30 -20.10 4.11 -2.47
CA THR A 30 -20.29 5.56 -2.39
C THR A 30 -21.06 5.90 -1.12
N VAL A 31 -20.50 6.80 -0.31
CA VAL A 31 -21.13 7.29 0.91
C VAL A 31 -21.69 8.69 0.64
N VAL A 32 -23.00 8.86 0.79
CA VAL A 32 -23.71 10.13 0.55
C VAL A 32 -24.26 10.64 1.86
N SER A 33 -23.74 11.76 2.33
CA SER A 33 -24.22 12.43 3.54
C SER A 33 -23.77 13.90 3.56
N PRO A 34 -24.32 14.75 4.42
CA PRO A 34 -23.82 16.11 4.61
C PRO A 34 -22.35 16.18 5.02
N TRP A 35 -21.82 15.14 5.67
CA TRP A 35 -20.42 15.07 6.16
C TRP A 35 -19.46 14.41 5.17
N THR A 36 -19.92 14.02 3.98
CA THR A 36 -19.08 13.44 2.92
C THR A 36 -19.06 14.28 1.65
N VAL A 37 -19.62 15.49 1.67
CA VAL A 37 -19.64 16.42 0.53
C VAL A 37 -18.22 16.82 0.14
N GLY A 38 -17.93 16.87 -1.17
CA GLY A 38 -16.64 17.31 -1.72
C GLY A 38 -15.95 16.30 -2.62
N GLY A 39 -16.56 15.14 -2.89
CA GLY A 39 -16.04 14.14 -3.83
C GLY A 39 -14.71 13.50 -3.37
N PHE A 40 -14.54 13.33 -2.07
CA PHE A 40 -13.34 12.71 -1.50
C PHE A 40 -13.27 11.23 -1.82
N VAL A 41 -12.06 10.76 -2.11
CA VAL A 41 -11.71 9.34 -2.14
C VAL A 41 -11.12 8.96 -0.78
N ASP A 42 -11.61 7.88 -0.19
CA ASP A 42 -11.00 7.24 0.97
C ASP A 42 -10.40 5.89 0.53
N SER A 43 -9.08 5.76 0.65
CA SER A 43 -8.34 4.55 0.30
C SER A 43 -8.02 3.69 1.53
N THR A 44 -8.70 3.91 2.64
CA THR A 44 -8.68 2.98 3.78
C THR A 44 -9.24 1.63 3.33
N VAL A 45 -8.70 0.55 3.85
CA VAL A 45 -9.18 -0.80 3.57
C VAL A 45 -10.51 -1.01 4.28
N TYR A 46 -11.56 -1.27 3.51
CA TYR A 46 -12.91 -1.55 3.99
C TYR A 46 -13.42 -2.87 3.42
N ASP A 47 -14.34 -3.49 4.14
CA ASP A 47 -15.11 -4.65 3.68
C ASP A 47 -16.58 -4.51 4.07
N HIS A 48 -17.39 -5.55 3.86
CA HIS A 48 -18.80 -5.52 4.21
C HIS A 48 -19.07 -5.35 5.71
N THR A 49 -18.13 -5.78 6.58
CA THR A 49 -18.26 -5.61 8.04
C THR A 49 -18.04 -4.16 8.47
N SER A 50 -17.41 -3.34 7.63
CA SER A 50 -17.17 -1.92 7.93
C SER A 50 -18.44 -1.12 8.17
N VAL A 51 -19.55 -1.48 7.49
CA VAL A 51 -20.87 -0.86 7.72
C VAL A 51 -21.42 -1.23 9.09
N LEU A 52 -21.29 -2.51 9.48
CA LEU A 52 -21.70 -2.96 10.81
C LEU A 52 -20.88 -2.29 11.90
N ARG A 53 -19.57 -2.14 11.70
CA ARG A 53 -18.68 -1.43 12.62
C ARG A 53 -19.02 0.06 12.75
N LEU A 54 -19.47 0.71 11.68
CA LEU A 54 -20.00 2.07 11.76
C LEU A 54 -21.26 2.12 12.64
N LEU A 55 -22.16 1.13 12.50
CA LEU A 55 -23.36 1.02 13.34
C LEU A 55 -22.98 0.75 14.79
N GLU A 56 -22.02 -0.12 15.07
CA GLU A 56 -21.47 -0.33 16.42
C GLU A 56 -21.01 0.99 17.07
N ARG A 57 -20.27 1.79 16.30
CA ARG A 57 -19.78 3.11 16.76
C ARG A 57 -20.91 4.09 17.05
N TRP A 58 -22.00 4.00 16.30
CA TRP A 58 -23.14 4.88 16.44
C TRP A 58 -24.08 4.45 17.54
N THR A 59 -24.38 3.15 17.64
CA THR A 59 -25.39 2.61 18.57
C THR A 59 -24.81 2.14 19.90
N GLY A 60 -23.52 1.80 19.95
CA GLY A 60 -22.88 1.14 21.08
C GLY A 60 -23.15 -0.37 21.15
N VAL A 61 -23.89 -0.94 20.18
CA VAL A 61 -24.19 -2.38 20.13
C VAL A 61 -23.11 -3.09 19.31
N VAL A 62 -22.45 -4.08 19.90
CA VAL A 62 -21.34 -4.82 19.25
C VAL A 62 -21.90 -6.03 18.50
N GLU A 63 -21.46 -6.21 17.24
CA GLU A 63 -21.72 -7.41 16.45
C GLU A 63 -20.70 -8.51 16.79
N PRO A 64 -21.07 -9.59 17.49
CA PRO A 64 -20.11 -10.57 17.99
C PRO A 64 -19.50 -11.45 16.89
N ASN A 65 -20.14 -11.55 15.71
CA ASN A 65 -19.72 -12.44 14.63
C ASN A 65 -18.69 -11.82 13.66
N ILE A 66 -18.24 -10.59 13.91
CA ILE A 66 -17.11 -10.02 13.14
C ILE A 66 -15.82 -10.59 13.70
N SER A 67 -15.06 -11.33 12.90
CA SER A 67 -13.82 -11.95 13.30
C SER A 67 -12.79 -10.93 13.82
N ARG A 68 -11.87 -11.39 14.66
CA ARG A 68 -10.78 -10.55 15.17
C ARG A 68 -9.94 -9.99 14.04
N TRP A 69 -9.62 -10.81 13.04
CA TRP A 69 -8.83 -10.39 11.89
C TRP A 69 -9.52 -9.27 11.10
N ARG A 70 -10.83 -9.39 10.80
CA ARG A 70 -11.57 -8.33 10.10
C ARG A 70 -11.63 -7.05 10.90
N ARG A 71 -11.75 -7.14 12.23
CA ARG A 71 -11.70 -5.97 13.11
C ARG A 71 -10.37 -5.25 13.09
N GLU A 72 -9.28 -5.97 12.89
CA GLU A 72 -7.93 -5.42 12.83
C GLU A 72 -7.61 -4.78 11.48
N VAL A 73 -7.98 -5.43 10.37
CA VAL A 73 -7.60 -5.05 9.00
C VAL A 73 -8.61 -4.11 8.36
N ALA A 74 -9.91 -4.32 8.54
CA ALA A 74 -10.94 -3.46 7.97
C ALA A 74 -11.20 -2.22 8.84
N GLY A 75 -11.34 -1.06 8.22
CA GLY A 75 -11.77 0.18 8.87
C GLY A 75 -13.25 0.16 9.25
N ASP A 76 -13.68 1.11 10.07
CA ASP A 76 -15.06 1.27 10.56
C ASP A 76 -15.86 2.36 9.81
N LEU A 77 -15.43 2.74 8.62
CA LEU A 77 -15.98 3.80 7.77
C LEU A 77 -15.94 5.22 8.36
N THR A 78 -15.59 5.42 9.62
CA THR A 78 -15.55 6.78 10.22
C THR A 78 -14.58 7.71 9.50
N GLY A 79 -13.51 7.19 8.88
CA GLY A 79 -12.54 7.95 8.08
C GLY A 79 -13.14 8.63 6.84
N ALA A 80 -14.25 8.10 6.31
CA ALA A 80 -14.93 8.67 5.15
C ALA A 80 -15.66 9.99 5.47
N PHE A 81 -15.97 10.25 6.74
CA PHE A 81 -16.77 11.38 7.18
C PHE A 81 -15.90 12.52 7.75
N ASP A 82 -16.35 13.75 7.53
CA ASP A 82 -15.89 14.93 8.28
C ASP A 82 -17.04 15.44 9.16
N PHE A 83 -17.19 14.86 10.34
CA PHE A 83 -18.25 15.22 11.26
C PHE A 83 -18.13 16.64 11.84
N ARG A 84 -17.02 17.33 11.61
CA ARG A 84 -16.82 18.73 12.06
C ARG A 84 -17.43 19.72 11.09
N HIS A 85 -17.54 19.35 9.81
CA HIS A 85 -17.99 20.25 8.75
C HIS A 85 -19.07 19.58 7.90
N ALA A 86 -20.32 19.97 8.11
CA ALA A 86 -21.39 19.57 7.20
C ALA A 86 -21.33 20.44 5.95
N GLY A 87 -21.16 19.80 4.79
CA GLY A 87 -21.19 20.48 3.50
C GLY A 87 -22.62 20.70 3.00
N ARG A 88 -22.80 21.70 2.15
CA ARG A 88 -24.07 21.86 1.43
C ARG A 88 -24.08 20.90 0.23
N PRO A 89 -25.16 20.13 0.01
CA PRO A 89 -25.24 19.27 -1.15
C PRO A 89 -25.19 20.12 -2.44
N PRO A 90 -24.53 19.62 -3.50
CA PRO A 90 -24.54 20.31 -4.79
C PRO A 90 -25.97 20.35 -5.34
N ARG A 91 -26.27 21.38 -6.13
CA ARG A 91 -27.51 21.38 -6.92
C ARG A 91 -27.36 20.32 -8.02
N LEU A 92 -28.16 19.29 -7.93
CA LEU A 92 -28.21 18.26 -8.97
C LEU A 92 -29.19 18.67 -10.06
N SER A 93 -28.84 18.44 -11.32
CA SER A 93 -29.81 18.49 -12.41
C SER A 93 -30.86 17.40 -12.22
N ARG A 94 -32.06 17.60 -12.76
CA ARG A 94 -33.08 16.54 -12.76
C ARG A 94 -32.51 15.35 -13.50
N PRO A 95 -32.68 14.11 -12.98
CA PRO A 95 -32.27 12.92 -13.72
C PRO A 95 -33.00 12.86 -15.06
N GLY A 96 -32.35 12.37 -16.09
CA GLY A 96 -32.98 12.07 -17.35
C GLY A 96 -34.03 10.96 -17.21
N PRO A 97 -34.75 10.65 -18.30
CA PRO A 97 -35.69 9.52 -18.30
C PRO A 97 -34.97 8.25 -17.82
N VAL A 98 -35.59 7.57 -16.86
CA VAL A 98 -35.10 6.27 -16.43
C VAL A 98 -35.30 5.30 -17.60
N PRO A 99 -34.25 4.62 -18.11
CA PRO A 99 -34.42 3.62 -19.15
C PRO A 99 -35.32 2.50 -18.66
N SER A 100 -36.14 1.94 -19.55
CA SER A 100 -36.98 0.78 -19.23
C SER A 100 -36.14 -0.33 -18.57
N PRO A 101 -36.68 -1.05 -17.59
CA PRO A 101 -35.97 -2.14 -16.97
C PRO A 101 -35.41 -3.09 -18.02
N ILE A 102 -34.15 -3.39 -17.95
CA ILE A 102 -33.53 -4.39 -18.84
C ILE A 102 -34.17 -5.74 -18.54
N ALA A 103 -34.85 -6.33 -19.52
CA ALA A 103 -35.55 -7.61 -19.35
C ALA A 103 -34.58 -8.78 -19.08
N ARG A 104 -33.28 -8.58 -19.20
CA ARG A 104 -32.24 -9.58 -18.95
C ARG A 104 -31.45 -9.25 -17.69
N TRP A 105 -31.48 -10.18 -16.76
CA TRP A 105 -30.69 -10.12 -15.52
C TRP A 105 -29.17 -10.18 -15.76
N HIS A 106 -28.74 -10.78 -16.85
CA HIS A 106 -27.33 -10.91 -17.22
C HIS A 106 -27.07 -10.21 -18.57
N PRO A 107 -26.50 -8.99 -18.56
CA PRO A 107 -26.07 -8.35 -19.80
C PRO A 107 -24.94 -9.16 -20.43
N GLN A 108 -24.95 -9.25 -21.76
CA GLN A 108 -23.85 -9.89 -22.51
C GLN A 108 -22.56 -9.12 -22.27
N ALA A 109 -21.45 -9.85 -22.18
CA ALA A 109 -20.14 -9.20 -22.16
C ALA A 109 -19.93 -8.41 -23.47
N PRO A 110 -19.26 -7.24 -23.42
CA PRO A 110 -18.92 -6.51 -24.62
C PRO A 110 -18.13 -7.38 -25.61
N GLU A 111 -18.43 -7.28 -26.91
CA GLU A 111 -17.67 -8.01 -27.95
C GLU A 111 -16.19 -7.62 -27.96
N GLN A 112 -15.90 -6.34 -27.70
CA GLN A 112 -14.55 -5.84 -27.52
C GLN A 112 -14.31 -5.52 -26.03
N GLN A 113 -13.40 -6.27 -25.43
CA GLN A 113 -13.00 -6.07 -24.04
C GLN A 113 -11.65 -5.37 -23.98
N ALA A 114 -11.55 -4.33 -23.18
CA ALA A 114 -10.31 -3.61 -22.92
C ALA A 114 -10.15 -3.34 -21.42
N MET A 115 -8.91 -3.24 -20.95
CA MET A 115 -8.65 -2.79 -19.59
C MET A 115 -9.15 -1.35 -19.44
N PRO A 116 -9.89 -1.05 -18.35
CA PRO A 116 -10.34 0.32 -18.09
C PRO A 116 -9.16 1.29 -18.00
N ALA A 117 -9.25 2.38 -18.73
CA ALA A 117 -8.30 3.49 -18.58
C ALA A 117 -8.58 4.27 -17.29
N THR A 118 -7.52 4.77 -16.66
CA THR A 118 -7.67 5.68 -15.52
C THR A 118 -8.27 6.99 -16.02
N GLU A 119 -9.32 7.48 -15.38
CA GLU A 119 -9.89 8.80 -15.66
C GLU A 119 -8.82 9.88 -15.44
N PRO A 120 -8.73 10.89 -16.31
CA PRO A 120 -7.81 12.00 -16.14
C PRO A 120 -8.18 12.87 -14.93
N GLY A 121 -7.16 13.50 -14.36
CA GLY A 121 -7.33 14.42 -13.23
C GLY A 121 -7.10 13.75 -11.88
N THR A 122 -7.26 14.57 -10.84
CA THR A 122 -7.08 14.16 -9.43
C THR A 122 -8.32 14.50 -8.62
N ARG A 123 -8.58 13.71 -7.57
CA ARG A 123 -9.66 13.94 -6.60
C ARG A 123 -9.08 14.19 -5.22
N PRO A 124 -9.72 15.00 -4.37
CA PRO A 124 -9.30 15.10 -2.98
C PRO A 124 -9.36 13.71 -2.31
N ALA A 125 -8.40 13.41 -1.47
CA ALA A 125 -8.30 12.13 -0.77
C ALA A 125 -8.27 12.34 0.73
N ARG A 126 -8.92 11.45 1.49
CA ARG A 126 -8.88 11.42 2.94
C ARG A 126 -7.49 11.04 3.44
N ALA A 127 -7.17 11.49 4.65
CA ALA A 127 -5.95 11.04 5.34
C ALA A 127 -6.08 9.56 5.71
N LEU A 128 -5.04 8.80 5.44
CA LEU A 128 -5.03 7.37 5.74
C LEU A 128 -4.45 7.08 7.12
N PRO A 129 -4.88 5.98 7.76
CA PRO A 129 -4.37 5.59 9.06
C PRO A 129 -3.05 4.79 9.00
N TYR A 130 -2.43 4.66 7.84
CA TYR A 130 -1.24 3.84 7.58
C TYR A 130 0.01 4.71 7.40
N GLN A 131 1.18 4.18 7.77
CA GLN A 131 2.50 4.73 7.44
C GLN A 131 3.45 3.59 7.08
N PRO A 132 3.25 2.95 5.93
CA PRO A 132 3.99 1.75 5.57
C PRO A 132 5.41 2.06 5.10
N SER A 133 6.36 1.23 5.48
CA SER A 133 7.71 1.20 4.94
C SER A 133 8.27 -0.21 4.89
N VAL A 134 9.19 -0.46 3.96
CA VAL A 134 9.87 -1.75 3.81
C VAL A 134 11.35 -1.49 3.70
N SER A 135 12.14 -2.25 4.43
CA SER A 135 13.59 -2.32 4.29
C SER A 135 14.04 -3.75 3.97
N ALA A 136 15.19 -3.85 3.26
CA ALA A 136 15.67 -5.14 2.79
C ALA A 136 17.19 -5.20 2.73
N LEU A 137 17.77 -6.17 3.42
CA LEU A 137 19.20 -6.47 3.41
C LEU A 137 19.46 -7.96 3.25
N VAL A 138 20.60 -8.32 2.66
CA VAL A 138 21.09 -9.70 2.68
C VAL A 138 21.80 -9.91 4.01
N GLN A 139 21.32 -10.87 4.80
CA GLN A 139 21.88 -11.28 6.10
C GLN A 139 21.85 -12.79 6.22
N ASP A 140 22.94 -13.40 6.65
CA ASP A 140 23.08 -14.86 6.88
C ASP A 140 22.63 -15.70 5.68
N GLY A 141 22.89 -15.22 4.45
CA GLY A 141 22.51 -15.93 3.22
C GLY A 141 21.02 -15.80 2.85
N LEU A 142 20.25 -15.01 3.56
CA LEU A 142 18.82 -14.79 3.36
C LEU A 142 18.55 -13.30 3.00
N LEU A 143 17.45 -13.05 2.32
CA LEU A 143 16.91 -11.69 2.17
C LEU A 143 16.07 -11.38 3.42
N ALA A 144 16.61 -10.59 4.32
CA ALA A 144 15.91 -10.12 5.50
C ALA A 144 15.08 -8.87 5.15
N LEU A 145 13.78 -9.00 5.23
CA LEU A 145 12.81 -7.92 5.07
C LEU A 145 12.34 -7.45 6.44
N THR A 146 12.20 -6.14 6.60
CA THR A 146 11.49 -5.54 7.72
C THR A 146 10.30 -4.77 7.16
N LEU A 147 9.10 -5.24 7.45
CA LEU A 147 7.84 -4.58 7.17
C LEU A 147 7.50 -3.70 8.37
N ARG A 148 7.24 -2.42 8.15
CA ARG A 148 6.92 -1.48 9.23
C ARG A 148 5.69 -0.67 8.88
N ASN A 149 4.88 -0.42 9.89
CA ASN A 149 3.75 0.49 9.80
C ASN A 149 3.64 1.31 11.10
N GLU A 150 3.95 2.59 11.00
CA GLU A 150 3.87 3.54 12.12
C GLU A 150 2.49 4.22 12.20
N GLY A 151 1.54 3.77 11.37
CA GLY A 151 0.16 4.24 11.39
C GLY A 151 -0.64 3.71 12.59
N ARG A 152 -1.84 4.24 12.75
CA ARG A 152 -2.75 3.87 13.87
C ARG A 152 -3.62 2.65 13.60
N ALA A 153 -3.66 2.14 12.38
CA ALA A 153 -4.37 0.94 11.99
C ALA A 153 -3.40 -0.06 11.37
N SER A 154 -3.69 -1.35 11.47
CA SER A 154 -2.90 -2.40 10.84
C SER A 154 -2.84 -2.21 9.33
N ALA A 155 -1.67 -2.40 8.74
CA ALA A 155 -1.45 -2.34 7.29
C ALA A 155 -1.20 -3.73 6.75
N HIS A 156 -1.94 -4.11 5.70
CA HIS A 156 -1.73 -5.36 5.01
C HIS A 156 -0.59 -5.26 4.01
N PHE A 157 0.38 -6.17 4.09
CA PHE A 157 1.46 -6.34 3.13
C PHE A 157 1.35 -7.68 2.42
N ALA A 158 1.53 -7.67 1.10
CA ALA A 158 1.64 -8.87 0.28
C ALA A 158 3.04 -8.93 -0.33
N ILE A 159 3.74 -10.04 -0.18
CA ILE A 159 5.08 -10.29 -0.70
C ILE A 159 4.96 -11.22 -1.90
N TYR A 160 5.41 -10.77 -3.08
CA TYR A 160 5.38 -11.53 -4.33
C TYR A 160 6.78 -12.00 -4.70
N PRO A 161 7.03 -13.32 -4.74
CA PRO A 161 8.30 -13.90 -5.18
C PRO A 161 8.35 -14.02 -6.71
N TYR A 162 9.53 -13.83 -7.29
CA TYR A 162 9.74 -13.99 -8.74
C TYR A 162 11.01 -14.80 -9.08
N ALA A 163 11.80 -15.21 -8.10
CA ALA A 163 13.02 -16.00 -8.30
C ALA A 163 13.08 -17.25 -7.38
N GLY A 164 11.90 -17.72 -6.94
CA GLY A 164 11.78 -18.93 -6.12
C GLY A 164 11.97 -18.71 -4.63
N GLU A 165 11.88 -17.48 -4.15
CA GLU A 165 11.99 -17.13 -2.73
C GLU A 165 10.86 -17.75 -1.89
N LEU A 166 9.69 -17.91 -2.47
CA LEU A 166 8.52 -18.57 -1.90
C LEU A 166 7.79 -19.35 -3.00
N ILE A 167 6.95 -20.28 -2.62
CA ILE A 167 6.09 -21.05 -3.55
C ILE A 167 4.89 -20.19 -3.98
N GLU A 168 4.33 -19.44 -3.05
CA GLU A 168 3.16 -18.57 -3.23
C GLU A 168 3.37 -17.22 -2.53
N PRO A 169 2.59 -16.19 -2.85
CA PRO A 169 2.66 -14.92 -2.14
C PRO A 169 2.40 -15.06 -0.65
N ALA A 170 3.18 -14.35 0.17
CA ALA A 170 2.97 -14.29 1.61
C ALA A 170 2.24 -13.00 2.01
N HIS A 171 1.34 -13.12 2.99
CA HIS A 171 0.50 -12.04 3.49
C HIS A 171 0.78 -11.76 4.96
N HIS A 172 0.93 -10.48 5.32
CA HIS A 172 1.23 -10.05 6.69
C HIS A 172 0.42 -8.80 7.04
N ASP A 173 -0.22 -8.84 8.21
CA ASP A 173 -0.88 -7.67 8.80
C ASP A 173 0.04 -7.08 9.86
N VAL A 174 0.41 -5.80 9.70
CA VAL A 174 1.49 -5.19 10.48
C VAL A 174 0.99 -3.96 11.24
N SER A 175 1.10 -4.06 12.56
CA SER A 175 1.01 -2.95 13.51
C SER A 175 2.37 -2.81 14.19
N GLY A 176 3.13 -1.77 13.85
CA GLY A 176 4.52 -1.62 14.28
C GLY A 176 5.50 -2.26 13.31
N GLU A 177 6.21 -3.31 13.69
CA GLU A 177 7.27 -3.93 12.89
C GLU A 177 7.12 -5.45 12.82
N HIS A 178 7.36 -6.02 11.63
CA HIS A 178 7.38 -7.45 11.38
C HIS A 178 8.55 -7.83 10.49
N SER A 179 9.31 -8.86 10.88
CA SER A 179 10.48 -9.34 10.15
C SER A 179 10.16 -10.62 9.38
N VAL A 180 10.56 -10.66 8.10
CA VAL A 180 10.42 -11.82 7.23
C VAL A 180 11.79 -12.18 6.67
N ARG A 181 12.14 -13.46 6.65
CA ARG A 181 13.39 -13.96 6.07
C ARG A 181 13.07 -14.86 4.88
N LEU A 182 13.55 -14.48 3.71
CA LEU A 182 13.31 -15.20 2.46
C LEU A 182 14.60 -15.91 2.00
N PRO A 183 14.54 -17.16 1.55
CA PRO A 183 15.67 -17.82 0.93
C PRO A 183 16.04 -17.14 -0.40
N ILE A 184 17.30 -17.30 -0.82
CA ILE A 184 17.81 -16.85 -2.12
C ILE A 184 18.32 -18.09 -2.88
N PRO A 185 17.44 -18.96 -3.37
CA PRO A 185 17.81 -20.30 -3.84
C PRO A 185 18.70 -20.29 -5.08
N THR A 186 18.60 -19.27 -5.93
CA THR A 186 19.36 -19.13 -7.17
C THR A 186 20.59 -18.22 -7.05
N GLY A 187 20.91 -17.74 -5.85
CA GLY A 187 21.93 -16.72 -5.62
C GLY A 187 21.53 -15.31 -6.05
N SER A 188 20.32 -15.15 -6.60
CA SER A 188 19.69 -13.87 -6.96
C SER A 188 18.29 -13.81 -6.38
N TYR A 189 17.82 -12.62 -6.07
CA TYR A 189 16.44 -12.40 -5.58
C TYR A 189 15.72 -11.34 -6.41
N ARG A 190 14.44 -11.55 -6.57
CA ARG A 190 13.50 -10.60 -7.17
C ARG A 190 12.17 -10.70 -6.45
N VAL A 191 11.88 -9.72 -5.63
CA VAL A 191 10.69 -9.68 -4.78
C VAL A 191 10.00 -8.33 -4.94
N SER A 192 8.68 -8.32 -4.98
CA SER A 192 7.90 -7.10 -4.78
C SER A 192 7.09 -7.19 -3.51
N VAL A 193 7.00 -6.09 -2.80
CA VAL A 193 6.13 -5.96 -1.62
C VAL A 193 5.08 -4.90 -1.92
N GLN A 194 3.84 -5.24 -1.66
CA GLN A 194 2.71 -4.35 -1.83
C GLN A 194 2.10 -3.99 -0.48
N GLY A 195 1.87 -2.72 -0.25
CA GLY A 195 1.13 -2.18 0.89
C GLY A 195 -0.14 -1.45 0.47
N PRO A 196 -0.85 -0.81 1.41
CA PRO A 196 -2.07 -0.06 1.13
C PRO A 196 -1.80 1.17 0.25
N ASN A 197 -2.84 1.66 -0.44
CA ASN A 197 -2.85 2.90 -1.22
C ASN A 197 -1.69 3.00 -2.24
N ARG A 198 -1.45 1.94 -3.03
CA ARG A 198 -0.35 1.87 -4.03
C ARG A 198 1.06 1.93 -3.44
N ALA A 199 1.25 1.73 -2.15
CA ALA A 199 2.58 1.54 -1.60
C ALA A 199 3.19 0.28 -2.21
N TRP A 200 4.37 0.43 -2.84
CA TRP A 200 4.99 -0.64 -3.61
C TRP A 200 6.51 -0.57 -3.52
N TRP A 201 7.14 -1.70 -3.26
CA TRP A 201 8.58 -1.85 -3.22
C TRP A 201 9.02 -2.94 -4.19
N GLU A 202 10.01 -2.65 -5.02
CA GLU A 202 10.70 -3.60 -5.88
C GLU A 202 12.10 -3.85 -5.35
N LEU A 203 12.44 -5.10 -5.13
CA LEU A 203 13.68 -5.52 -4.52
C LEU A 203 14.37 -6.53 -5.45
N ARG A 204 15.52 -6.16 -6.00
CA ARG A 204 16.33 -7.05 -6.84
C ARG A 204 17.78 -6.97 -6.41
N GLY A 205 18.48 -8.09 -6.54
CA GLY A 205 19.90 -8.15 -6.25
C GLY A 205 20.44 -9.58 -6.23
N LYS A 206 21.67 -9.70 -5.78
CA LYS A 206 22.38 -10.98 -5.63
C LYS A 206 22.85 -11.17 -4.20
N LEU A 207 23.00 -12.44 -3.80
CA LEU A 207 23.54 -12.81 -2.49
C LEU A 207 24.94 -12.21 -2.26
N SER A 208 25.80 -12.24 -3.28
CA SER A 208 27.17 -11.68 -3.27
C SER A 208 27.26 -10.25 -3.83
N GLY A 209 26.13 -9.59 -4.09
CA GLY A 209 26.06 -8.28 -4.69
C GLY A 209 26.13 -7.12 -3.71
N ALA A 210 25.69 -5.95 -4.14
CA ALA A 210 25.59 -4.76 -3.31
C ALA A 210 24.60 -4.97 -2.16
N ASN A 211 25.08 -4.87 -0.92
CA ASN A 211 24.24 -4.96 0.27
C ASN A 211 23.83 -3.55 0.74
N LEU A 212 22.91 -2.97 -0.01
CA LEU A 212 22.33 -1.66 0.23
C LEU A 212 20.87 -1.77 0.64
N ASP A 213 20.45 -0.92 1.56
CA ASP A 213 19.05 -0.73 1.93
C ASP A 213 18.63 0.71 1.68
N VAL A 214 17.34 0.92 1.41
CA VAL A 214 16.77 2.25 1.25
C VAL A 214 15.47 2.31 2.04
N ARG A 215 15.48 3.11 3.09
CA ARG A 215 14.35 3.27 4.02
C ARG A 215 13.64 4.57 3.76
N THR A 216 12.32 4.52 3.78
CA THR A 216 11.47 5.71 3.74
C THR A 216 11.06 6.12 5.16
N ARG A 217 11.04 7.42 5.42
CA ARG A 217 10.47 8.01 6.63
C ARG A 217 9.61 9.21 6.25
N PHE A 218 8.37 9.23 6.74
CA PHE A 218 7.48 10.36 6.56
C PHE A 218 7.73 11.37 7.68
N VAL A 219 8.19 12.55 7.29
CA VAL A 219 8.46 13.65 8.20
C VAL A 219 7.46 14.79 7.96
N ARG A 220 7.40 15.74 8.90
CA ARG A 220 6.48 16.88 8.78
C ARG A 220 6.68 17.68 7.48
N SER A 221 7.91 17.75 6.99
CA SER A 221 8.30 18.44 5.76
C SER A 221 8.13 17.61 4.48
N GLY A 222 7.83 16.29 4.57
CA GLY A 222 7.69 15.43 3.40
C GLY A 222 8.29 14.05 3.56
N LEU A 223 9.10 13.62 2.60
CA LEU A 223 9.76 12.32 2.52
C LEU A 223 11.25 12.43 2.81
N GLU A 224 11.75 11.62 3.72
CA GLU A 224 13.18 11.32 3.88
C GLU A 224 13.50 9.92 3.36
N LEU A 225 14.60 9.82 2.64
CA LEU A 225 15.20 8.56 2.22
C LEU A 225 16.52 8.37 2.96
N THR A 226 16.68 7.23 3.63
CA THR A 226 17.93 6.83 4.26
C THR A 226 18.53 5.69 3.44
N VAL A 227 19.67 5.96 2.79
CA VAL A 227 20.46 4.93 2.10
C VAL A 227 21.46 4.36 3.09
N VAL A 228 21.38 3.05 3.33
CA VAL A 228 22.29 2.33 4.25
C VAL A 228 23.20 1.42 3.43
N ASN A 229 24.49 1.55 3.59
CA ASN A 229 25.48 0.62 3.02
C ASN A 229 25.94 -0.36 4.11
N ALA A 230 25.36 -1.57 4.09
CA ALA A 230 25.75 -2.66 4.98
C ALA A 230 26.91 -3.50 4.42
N GLY A 231 27.45 -3.13 3.27
CA GLY A 231 28.62 -3.78 2.67
C GLY A 231 29.95 -3.30 3.24
N THR A 232 31.04 -3.91 2.78
CA THR A 232 32.41 -3.66 3.26
C THR A 232 33.18 -2.63 2.44
N LYS A 233 32.61 -2.14 1.34
CA LYS A 233 33.22 -1.13 0.44
C LYS A 233 32.31 0.09 0.32
N PRO A 234 32.88 1.29 0.10
CA PRO A 234 32.05 2.47 -0.21
C PRO A 234 31.30 2.25 -1.53
N MET A 235 30.07 2.77 -1.61
CA MET A 235 29.21 2.64 -2.78
C MET A 235 28.75 4.01 -3.26
N THR A 236 28.77 4.22 -4.57
CA THR A 236 28.08 5.35 -5.21
C THR A 236 26.68 4.90 -5.59
N VAL A 237 25.69 5.59 -5.04
CA VAL A 237 24.28 5.23 -5.18
C VAL A 237 23.56 6.35 -5.92
N ARG A 238 22.85 5.97 -6.98
CA ARG A 238 22.03 6.87 -7.77
C ARG A 238 20.55 6.66 -7.41
N LEU A 239 19.87 7.75 -7.05
CA LEU A 239 18.43 7.81 -6.82
C LEU A 239 17.80 8.69 -7.89
N ALA A 240 16.74 8.23 -8.53
CA ALA A 240 16.04 8.97 -9.57
C ALA A 240 14.53 8.83 -9.46
N SER A 241 13.78 9.93 -9.59
CA SER A 241 12.32 9.88 -9.76
C SER A 241 11.99 9.35 -11.13
N LYS A 242 11.01 8.41 -11.20
CA LYS A 242 10.46 7.91 -12.47
C LYS A 242 9.25 8.72 -12.94
N ARG A 243 8.39 9.12 -12.02
CA ARG A 243 7.09 9.71 -12.37
C ARG A 243 6.82 11.05 -11.71
N TYR A 244 7.03 11.17 -10.41
CA TYR A 244 6.66 12.35 -9.64
C TYR A 244 7.88 13.20 -9.29
N ALA A 245 7.73 14.55 -9.31
CA ALA A 245 8.75 15.50 -8.91
C ALA A 245 10.14 15.17 -9.50
N PRO A 246 10.39 15.37 -10.81
CA PRO A 246 11.62 14.95 -11.49
C PRO A 246 12.88 15.35 -10.74
N THR A 247 13.64 14.36 -10.27
CA THR A 247 14.81 14.57 -9.42
C THR A 247 15.80 13.44 -9.63
N THR A 248 17.09 13.77 -9.65
CA THR A 248 18.16 12.78 -9.56
C THR A 248 19.16 13.23 -8.49
N ARG A 249 19.59 12.30 -7.65
CA ARG A 249 20.65 12.48 -6.66
C ARG A 249 21.67 11.36 -6.80
N VAL A 250 22.93 11.70 -6.62
CA VAL A 250 24.02 10.72 -6.51
C VAL A 250 24.70 10.96 -5.17
N VAL A 251 24.82 9.91 -4.38
CA VAL A 251 25.46 9.98 -3.07
C VAL A 251 26.50 8.89 -2.93
N GLN A 252 27.60 9.21 -2.26
CA GLN A 252 28.60 8.23 -1.89
C GLN A 252 28.39 7.84 -0.43
N VAL A 253 28.23 6.54 -0.18
CA VAL A 253 27.97 6.00 1.17
C VAL A 253 29.11 5.08 1.55
N ALA A 254 29.86 5.46 2.58
CA ALA A 254 30.98 4.65 3.07
C ALA A 254 30.49 3.30 3.62
N ALA A 255 31.38 2.31 3.68
CA ALA A 255 31.10 1.00 4.26
C ALA A 255 30.56 1.11 5.70
N GLY A 256 29.48 0.42 6.00
CA GLY A 256 28.81 0.44 7.32
C GLY A 256 28.20 1.79 7.71
N ARG A 257 27.99 2.71 6.76
CA ARG A 257 27.43 4.04 7.00
C ARG A 257 26.10 4.22 6.27
N SER A 258 25.46 5.34 6.57
CA SER A 258 24.21 5.75 5.93
C SER A 258 24.27 7.22 5.50
N ALA A 259 23.47 7.56 4.49
CA ALA A 259 23.22 8.92 4.05
C ALA A 259 21.70 9.19 4.09
N VAL A 260 21.32 10.36 4.59
CA VAL A 260 19.94 10.80 4.69
C VAL A 260 19.70 11.92 3.68
N LEU A 261 18.60 11.81 2.93
CA LEU A 261 18.23 12.72 1.85
C LEU A 261 16.78 13.14 2.00
N ALA A 262 16.51 14.44 2.01
CA ALA A 262 15.17 14.95 1.76
C ALA A 262 14.81 14.70 0.29
N TRP A 263 13.66 14.06 0.05
CA TRP A 263 13.21 13.73 -1.30
C TRP A 263 11.95 14.53 -1.67
N PRO A 264 11.92 15.19 -2.82
CA PRO A 264 10.76 15.93 -3.26
C PRO A 264 9.62 14.98 -3.63
N THR A 265 8.40 15.43 -3.41
CA THR A 265 7.18 14.72 -3.75
C THR A 265 6.25 15.62 -4.54
N GLU A 266 5.45 15.05 -5.42
CA GLU A 266 4.39 15.78 -6.10
C GLU A 266 3.04 15.50 -5.42
N ARG A 267 2.50 16.50 -4.72
CA ARG A 267 1.27 16.35 -3.91
C ARG A 267 1.32 15.18 -2.92
N GLY A 268 2.53 14.88 -2.40
CA GLY A 268 2.79 13.77 -1.51
C GLY A 268 3.17 12.44 -2.20
N TRP A 269 2.96 12.31 -3.52
CA TRP A 269 3.33 11.11 -4.28
C TRP A 269 4.80 11.07 -4.63
N TYR A 270 5.38 9.89 -4.59
CA TYR A 270 6.77 9.61 -4.98
C TYR A 270 6.88 8.27 -5.72
N ASP A 271 7.88 8.19 -6.59
CA ASP A 271 8.29 7.00 -7.32
C ASP A 271 9.80 7.10 -7.53
N VAL A 272 10.56 6.33 -6.78
CA VAL A 272 12.01 6.44 -6.70
C VAL A 272 12.67 5.13 -7.11
N GLU A 273 13.57 5.21 -8.08
CA GLU A 273 14.46 4.12 -8.45
C GLU A 273 15.83 4.35 -7.84
N VAL A 274 16.41 3.30 -7.25
CA VAL A 274 17.73 3.33 -6.63
C VAL A 274 18.61 2.25 -7.25
N THR A 275 19.76 2.65 -7.76
CA THR A 275 20.74 1.80 -8.44
C THR A 275 22.15 2.13 -7.99
N THR A 276 23.10 1.25 -8.29
CA THR A 276 24.53 1.48 -8.11
C THR A 276 25.32 0.93 -9.29
N ASP A 277 26.34 1.66 -9.76
CA ASP A 277 27.21 1.21 -10.85
C ASP A 277 28.10 0.03 -10.42
N ALA A 278 28.34 -0.12 -9.11
CA ALA A 278 29.12 -1.22 -8.55
C ALA A 278 28.43 -2.59 -8.68
N ASP A 279 27.12 -2.63 -8.83
CA ASP A 279 26.33 -3.87 -9.03
C ASP A 279 25.11 -3.57 -9.91
N PRO A 280 25.18 -3.83 -11.22
CA PRO A 280 24.04 -3.63 -12.13
C PRO A 280 22.81 -4.51 -11.82
N ALA A 281 22.97 -5.57 -11.03
CA ALA A 281 21.85 -6.41 -10.61
C ALA A 281 21.06 -5.80 -9.44
N PHE A 282 21.67 -4.88 -8.70
CA PHE A 282 21.03 -4.20 -7.58
C PHE A 282 19.97 -3.21 -8.07
N HIS A 283 18.77 -3.31 -7.52
CA HIS A 283 17.69 -2.38 -7.77
C HIS A 283 16.77 -2.29 -6.57
N ARG A 284 16.36 -1.06 -6.22
CA ARG A 284 15.27 -0.77 -5.31
C ARG A 284 14.32 0.20 -5.99
N GLY A 285 13.06 -0.18 -6.10
CA GLY A 285 11.96 0.71 -6.48
C GLY A 285 11.11 1.02 -5.26
N LEU A 286 10.75 2.27 -5.05
CA LEU A 286 9.93 2.73 -3.93
C LEU A 286 8.84 3.64 -4.47
N THR A 287 7.60 3.20 -4.42
CA THR A 287 6.44 3.99 -4.87
C THR A 287 5.46 4.13 -3.74
N GLY A 288 4.87 5.29 -3.57
CA GLY A 288 3.86 5.53 -2.56
C GLY A 288 3.48 6.98 -2.40
N ARG A 289 2.77 7.27 -1.33
CA ARG A 289 2.38 8.60 -0.91
C ARG A 289 2.81 8.85 0.52
N VAL A 290 3.21 10.07 0.82
CA VAL A 290 3.51 10.51 2.18
C VAL A 290 2.21 10.57 2.98
N GLU A 291 2.04 9.61 3.89
CA GLU A 291 0.88 9.51 4.76
C GLU A 291 1.20 10.16 6.12
N ASN A 292 1.01 11.46 6.20
CA ASN A 292 1.34 12.29 7.37
C ASN A 292 0.11 12.69 8.20
N GLY A 293 -1.01 11.97 8.04
CA GLY A 293 -2.28 12.25 8.72
C GLY A 293 -3.07 13.44 8.13
N ARG A 294 -2.65 13.97 6.98
CA ARG A 294 -3.33 15.08 6.29
C ARG A 294 -4.05 14.58 5.04
N PRO A 295 -5.19 15.19 4.68
CA PRO A 295 -5.83 14.98 3.40
C PRO A 295 -4.85 15.29 2.24
N GLY A 296 -5.09 14.64 1.10
CA GLY A 296 -4.29 14.85 -0.09
C GLY A 296 -5.11 14.72 -1.35
N VAL A 297 -4.49 14.19 -2.41
CA VAL A 297 -5.14 13.92 -3.69
C VAL A 297 -4.82 12.51 -4.18
N THR A 298 -5.65 11.97 -5.05
CA THR A 298 -5.36 10.72 -5.77
C THR A 298 -4.16 10.91 -6.71
N GLY A 299 -3.42 9.84 -6.95
CA GLY A 299 -2.25 9.82 -7.85
C GLY A 299 -2.60 9.45 -9.28
#